data_e640f357526ca31733f1f4283f835a9c
#
_entry.id   e640f357526ca31733f1f4283f835a9c
#
_cell.length_a   1.000
_cell.length_b   1.000
_cell.length_c   1.000
_cell.angle_alpha   90.00
_cell.angle_beta   90.00
_cell.angle_gamma   90.00
#
_symmetry.space_group_name_H-M   'P 1'
#
loop_
_entity.id
_entity.type
_entity.pdbx_description
1 polymer ?
#
loop_
_entity_poly.entity_id
_entity_poly.type
_entity_poly.pdbx_seq_one_letter_code
_entity_poly.pdbx_strand_id
1 'polypeptide(L)'
;MPPKLIVIDSQSLFDWMVFQNPVCAAWDTALQRQEWEWIFTSEMRAEFDFVAAKGFGEHWPVDAAAVASRWARHARAVDVPAPLGAAARLHCTDPDDQKFIDLAIAAGAHTLVTRDKALLRLARKALERHGLRVCRPETWSAELG
;
A
#
# COMPACT_ATOMS: atom_id res chain seq x y z
N MET A 1 -12.07 -9.04 16.86
CA MET A 1 -11.08 -9.50 15.86
C MET A 1 -10.11 -8.39 15.58
N PRO A 2 -8.82 -8.64 15.56
CA PRO A 2 -7.86 -7.62 15.15
C PRO A 2 -8.08 -7.24 13.68
N PRO A 3 -7.79 -6.01 13.30
CA PRO A 3 -7.92 -5.61 11.91
C PRO A 3 -6.92 -6.35 11.03
N LYS A 4 -7.28 -6.54 9.77
CA LYS A 4 -6.38 -7.07 8.76
C LYS A 4 -5.40 -5.96 8.39
N LEU A 5 -4.11 -6.28 8.36
CA LEU A 5 -3.10 -5.30 7.97
C LEU A 5 -3.01 -5.23 6.45
N ILE A 6 -2.89 -4.01 5.93
CA ILE A 6 -2.77 -3.76 4.50
C ILE A 6 -1.61 -2.81 4.23
N VAL A 7 -0.83 -3.13 3.20
CA VAL A 7 0.21 -2.27 2.65
C VAL A 7 -0.26 -1.81 1.29
N ILE A 8 -0.14 -0.51 1.01
CA ILE A 8 -0.58 0.11 -0.25
C ILE A 8 0.61 0.82 -0.87
N ASP A 9 0.93 0.51 -2.13
CA ASP A 9 2.04 1.16 -2.79
C ASP A 9 1.72 2.62 -3.15
N SER A 10 2.77 3.40 -3.46
CA SER A 10 2.61 4.83 -3.70
C SER A 10 1.68 5.13 -4.87
N GLN A 11 1.77 4.39 -5.97
CA GLN A 11 0.91 4.62 -7.13
C GLN A 11 -0.56 4.42 -6.79
N SER A 12 -0.87 3.39 -6.03
CA SER A 12 -2.24 3.12 -5.61
C SER A 12 -2.76 4.19 -4.65
N LEU A 13 -1.89 4.73 -3.80
CA LEU A 13 -2.23 5.87 -2.94
C LEU A 13 -2.53 7.11 -3.76
N PHE A 14 -1.78 7.37 -4.85
CA PHE A 14 -2.07 8.49 -5.74
C PHE A 14 -3.39 8.31 -6.48
N ASP A 15 -3.71 7.09 -6.90
CA ASP A 15 -5.03 6.78 -7.49
C ASP A 15 -6.16 7.21 -6.54
N TRP A 16 -6.00 6.96 -5.27
CA TRP A 16 -6.98 7.29 -4.25
C TRP A 16 -6.99 8.78 -3.90
N MET A 17 -5.82 9.37 -3.63
CA MET A 17 -5.72 10.70 -3.03
C MET A 17 -5.62 11.84 -4.03
N VAL A 18 -5.11 11.59 -5.23
CA VAL A 18 -4.89 12.63 -6.25
C VAL A 18 -5.83 12.45 -7.43
N PHE A 19 -5.84 11.26 -8.02
CA PHE A 19 -6.62 11.00 -9.22
C PHE A 19 -8.10 10.69 -8.92
N GLN A 20 -8.45 10.50 -7.67
CA GLN A 20 -9.81 10.21 -7.23
C GLN A 20 -10.46 9.09 -8.05
N ASN A 21 -9.69 8.04 -8.29
CA ASN A 21 -10.14 6.90 -9.07
C ASN A 21 -11.37 6.28 -8.39
N PRO A 22 -12.50 6.12 -9.12
CA PRO A 22 -13.73 5.55 -8.53
C PRO A 22 -13.54 4.18 -7.89
N VAL A 23 -12.56 3.42 -8.34
CA VAL A 23 -12.19 2.13 -7.75
C VAL A 23 -11.87 2.27 -6.25
N CYS A 24 -11.37 3.42 -5.82
CA CYS A 24 -10.97 3.66 -4.43
C CYS A 24 -12.09 4.22 -3.55
N ALA A 25 -13.32 4.33 -4.07
CA ALA A 25 -14.41 5.01 -3.38
C ALA A 25 -14.74 4.43 -1.99
N ALA A 26 -14.53 3.14 -1.79
CA ALA A 26 -14.86 2.47 -0.52
C ALA A 26 -13.70 2.47 0.49
N TRP A 27 -12.52 2.99 0.12
CA TRP A 27 -11.32 2.85 0.97
C TRP A 27 -11.41 3.63 2.28
N ASP A 28 -11.87 4.89 2.23
CA ASP A 28 -12.03 5.69 3.45
C ASP A 28 -12.94 4.98 4.46
N THR A 29 -14.06 4.46 4.00
CA THR A 29 -15.03 3.77 4.86
C THR A 29 -14.46 2.48 5.45
N ALA A 30 -13.77 1.69 4.62
CA ALA A 30 -13.17 0.43 5.07
C ALA A 30 -12.14 0.67 6.18
N LEU A 31 -11.29 1.69 6.01
CA LEU A 31 -10.27 2.03 7.00
C LEU A 31 -10.89 2.65 8.25
N GLN A 32 -11.94 3.45 8.09
CA GLN A 32 -12.65 4.06 9.21
C GLN A 32 -13.34 3.02 10.10
N ARG A 33 -13.85 1.95 9.51
CA ARG A 33 -14.50 0.85 10.26
C ARG A 33 -13.52 0.01 11.08
N GLN A 34 -12.22 0.20 10.87
CA GLN A 34 -11.15 -0.51 11.57
C GLN A 34 -11.16 -2.03 11.34
N GLU A 35 -11.80 -2.47 10.27
CA GLU A 35 -11.70 -3.86 9.79
C GLU A 35 -10.37 -4.09 9.09
N TRP A 36 -9.78 -3.01 8.56
CA TRP A 36 -8.50 -2.96 7.89
C TRP A 36 -7.65 -1.88 8.54
N GLU A 37 -6.35 -2.12 8.61
CA GLU A 37 -5.39 -1.16 9.13
C GLU A 37 -4.26 -0.98 8.13
N TRP A 38 -4.13 0.25 7.62
CA TRP A 38 -3.10 0.60 6.67
C TRP A 38 -1.82 0.96 7.42
N ILE A 39 -0.74 0.19 7.15
CA ILE A 39 0.57 0.41 7.77
C ILE A 39 1.59 0.88 6.74
N PHE A 40 2.55 1.67 7.18
CA PHE A 40 3.61 2.20 6.34
C PHE A 40 4.87 2.47 7.15
N THR A 41 6.01 2.57 6.46
CA THR A 41 7.28 2.98 7.07
C THR A 41 7.61 4.43 6.68
N SER A 42 8.55 5.05 7.41
CA SER A 42 9.00 6.41 7.11
C SER A 42 9.55 6.55 5.70
N GLU A 43 10.25 5.54 5.17
CA GLU A 43 10.79 5.61 3.80
C GLU A 43 9.69 5.55 2.74
N MET A 44 8.60 4.83 2.97
CA MET A 44 7.45 4.82 2.08
C MET A 44 6.76 6.19 2.07
N ARG A 45 6.60 6.81 3.23
CA ARG A 45 6.02 8.15 3.33
C ARG A 45 6.91 9.19 2.65
N ALA A 46 8.23 9.08 2.83
CA ALA A 46 9.17 10.00 2.20
C ALA A 46 9.14 9.89 0.67
N GLU A 47 9.04 8.68 0.13
CA GLU A 47 8.89 8.46 -1.32
C GLU A 47 7.59 9.08 -1.84
N PHE A 48 6.49 8.84 -1.14
CA PHE A 48 5.20 9.44 -1.49
C PHE A 48 5.28 10.97 -1.51
N ASP A 49 5.81 11.56 -0.45
CA ASP A 49 5.92 13.01 -0.33
C ASP A 49 6.80 13.61 -1.42
N PHE A 50 7.90 12.94 -1.76
CA PHE A 50 8.82 13.38 -2.81
C PHE A 50 8.13 13.44 -4.18
N VAL A 51 7.38 12.39 -4.53
CA VAL A 51 6.64 12.34 -5.80
C VAL A 51 5.48 13.35 -5.81
N ALA A 52 4.76 13.45 -4.70
CA ALA A 52 3.64 14.39 -4.57
C ALA A 52 4.10 15.85 -4.73
N ALA A 53 5.30 16.18 -4.21
CA ALA A 53 5.86 17.52 -4.32
C ALA A 53 6.19 17.91 -5.78
N LYS A 54 6.53 16.95 -6.63
CA LYS A 54 6.72 17.19 -8.06
C LYS A 54 5.42 17.48 -8.80
N GLY A 55 4.31 16.95 -8.27
CA GLY A 55 2.98 17.12 -8.84
C GLY A 55 2.72 16.26 -10.07
N PHE A 56 1.50 16.39 -10.59
CA PHE A 56 0.98 15.55 -11.68
C PHE A 56 0.38 16.40 -12.81
N GLY A 57 0.84 17.65 -12.93
CA GLY A 57 0.37 18.57 -13.97
C GLY A 57 -0.89 19.35 -13.56
N GLU A 58 -1.31 20.25 -14.43
CA GLU A 58 -2.42 21.17 -14.15
C GLU A 58 -3.76 20.50 -13.93
N HIS A 59 -3.98 19.38 -14.61
CA HIS A 59 -5.25 18.68 -14.55
C HIS A 59 -5.42 17.85 -13.27
N TRP A 60 -4.32 17.63 -12.53
CA TRP A 60 -4.31 16.82 -11.34
C TRP A 60 -3.62 17.55 -10.19
N PRO A 61 -4.24 18.64 -9.68
CA PRO A 61 -3.66 19.34 -8.54
C PRO A 61 -3.67 18.46 -7.30
N VAL A 62 -2.60 18.59 -6.50
CA VAL A 62 -2.51 17.85 -5.23
C VAL A 62 -3.07 18.74 -4.13
N ASP A 63 -4.16 18.28 -3.48
CA ASP A 63 -4.70 18.95 -2.30
C ASP A 63 -3.92 18.45 -1.08
N ALA A 64 -2.88 19.19 -0.68
CA ALA A 64 -1.98 18.81 0.39
C ALA A 64 -2.69 18.60 1.72
N ALA A 65 -3.70 19.42 2.02
CA ALA A 65 -4.45 19.30 3.27
C ALA A 65 -5.29 18.03 3.31
N ALA A 66 -5.95 17.70 2.20
CA ALA A 66 -6.76 16.48 2.11
C ALA A 66 -5.87 15.22 2.18
N VAL A 67 -4.71 15.24 1.52
CA VAL A 67 -3.73 14.15 1.56
C VAL A 67 -3.24 13.95 3.00
N ALA A 68 -2.78 15.00 3.65
CA ALA A 68 -2.30 14.93 5.03
C ALA A 68 -3.38 14.42 5.98
N SER A 69 -4.63 14.82 5.78
CA SER A 69 -5.76 14.35 6.59
C SER A 69 -5.99 12.85 6.47
N ARG A 70 -5.89 12.28 5.26
CA ARG A 70 -6.04 10.83 5.06
C ARG A 70 -4.92 10.04 5.74
N TRP A 71 -3.68 10.49 5.59
CA TRP A 71 -2.56 9.87 6.30
C TRP A 71 -2.77 9.92 7.81
N ALA A 72 -3.15 11.06 8.35
CA ALA A 72 -3.35 11.22 9.79
C ALA A 72 -4.49 10.37 10.34
N ARG A 73 -5.57 10.24 9.58
CA ARG A 73 -6.75 9.50 10.02
C ARG A 73 -6.61 7.99 9.90
N HIS A 74 -5.96 7.52 8.84
CA HIS A 74 -6.07 6.12 8.45
C HIS A 74 -4.77 5.34 8.50
N ALA A 75 -3.61 6.00 8.42
CA ALA A 75 -2.35 5.33 8.32
C ALA A 75 -1.67 5.19 9.69
N ARG A 76 -1.06 4.02 9.93
CA ARG A 76 -0.25 3.80 11.12
C ARG A 76 1.20 3.58 10.74
N ALA A 77 2.09 4.42 11.30
CA ALA A 77 3.52 4.29 11.08
C ALA A 77 4.05 3.07 11.85
N VAL A 78 4.88 2.28 11.18
CA VAL A 78 5.59 1.16 11.78
C VAL A 78 7.09 1.30 11.48
N ASP A 79 7.92 0.66 12.28
CA ASP A 79 9.36 0.69 12.06
C ASP A 79 9.72 -0.09 10.78
N VAL A 80 10.81 0.33 10.14
CA VAL A 80 11.38 -0.44 9.03
C VAL A 80 11.78 -1.80 9.58
N PRO A 81 11.27 -2.90 8.98
CA PRO A 81 11.57 -4.22 9.51
C PRO A 81 13.05 -4.58 9.33
N ALA A 82 13.54 -5.43 10.23
CA ALA A 82 14.84 -6.04 10.03
C ALA A 82 14.84 -6.83 8.71
N PRO A 83 16.00 -6.95 8.02
CA PRO A 83 16.06 -7.72 6.78
C PRO A 83 15.53 -9.14 6.97
N LEU A 84 14.68 -9.56 6.02
CA LEU A 84 14.12 -10.91 6.03
C LEU A 84 15.22 -11.93 5.70
N GLY A 85 15.15 -13.11 6.34
CA GLY A 85 16.01 -14.23 5.99
C GLY A 85 15.73 -14.73 4.58
N ALA A 86 16.71 -15.41 3.97
CA ALA A 86 16.62 -15.89 2.59
C ALA A 86 15.39 -16.76 2.34
N ALA A 87 14.97 -17.56 3.33
CA ALA A 87 13.80 -18.44 3.19
C ALA A 87 12.47 -17.68 3.12
N ALA A 88 12.38 -16.54 3.79
CA ALA A 88 11.16 -15.73 3.85
C ALA A 88 11.08 -14.69 2.73
N ARG A 89 12.22 -14.19 2.30
CA ARG A 89 12.29 -13.06 1.36
C ARG A 89 11.84 -13.46 -0.04
N LEU A 90 10.98 -12.60 -0.62
CA LEU A 90 10.64 -12.68 -2.04
C LEU A 90 11.32 -11.53 -2.75
N HIS A 91 12.09 -11.85 -3.80
CA HIS A 91 12.85 -10.86 -4.54
C HIS A 91 11.97 -10.15 -5.57
N CYS A 92 11.86 -8.82 -5.44
CA CYS A 92 11.20 -7.98 -6.43
C CYS A 92 12.24 -7.53 -7.47
N THR A 93 11.92 -7.67 -8.76
CA THR A 93 12.85 -7.27 -9.83
C THR A 93 13.04 -5.76 -9.91
N ASP A 94 12.10 -4.99 -9.34
CA ASP A 94 12.26 -3.54 -9.18
C ASP A 94 12.74 -3.26 -7.75
N PRO A 95 14.01 -2.84 -7.57
CA PRO A 95 14.53 -2.60 -6.22
C PRO A 95 13.82 -1.47 -5.47
N ASP A 96 13.21 -0.52 -6.17
CA ASP A 96 12.47 0.58 -5.53
C ASP A 96 11.19 0.08 -4.85
N ASP A 97 10.66 -1.06 -5.29
CA ASP A 97 9.43 -1.62 -4.75
C ASP A 97 9.66 -2.76 -3.76
N GLN A 98 10.90 -3.18 -3.57
CA GLN A 98 11.24 -4.26 -2.63
C GLN A 98 10.72 -3.96 -1.22
N LYS A 99 10.77 -2.72 -0.79
CA LYS A 99 10.33 -2.32 0.56
C LYS A 99 8.87 -2.66 0.85
N PHE A 100 8.01 -2.64 -0.16
CA PHE A 100 6.58 -2.93 0.02
C PHE A 100 6.33 -4.41 0.33
N ILE A 101 6.96 -5.29 -0.43
CA ILE A 101 6.81 -6.73 -0.18
C ILE A 101 7.51 -7.15 1.11
N ASP A 102 8.66 -6.55 1.42
CA ASP A 102 9.39 -6.83 2.65
C ASP A 102 8.56 -6.46 3.88
N LEU A 103 7.95 -5.26 3.88
CA LEU A 103 7.08 -4.85 4.98
C LEU A 103 5.87 -5.78 5.11
N ALA A 104 5.22 -6.07 3.99
CA ALA A 104 4.02 -6.90 4.02
C ALA A 104 4.31 -8.29 4.61
N ILE A 105 5.43 -8.89 4.25
CA ILE A 105 5.84 -10.19 4.80
C ILE A 105 6.21 -10.06 6.28
N ALA A 106 7.06 -9.10 6.62
CA ALA A 106 7.54 -8.94 8.00
C ALA A 106 6.42 -8.64 8.99
N ALA A 107 5.42 -7.87 8.58
CA ALA A 107 4.29 -7.49 9.43
C ALA A 107 3.17 -8.54 9.45
N GLY A 108 3.25 -9.58 8.63
CA GLY A 108 2.16 -10.53 8.49
C GLY A 108 0.90 -9.91 7.89
N ALA A 109 1.08 -9.01 6.90
CA ALA A 109 -0.04 -8.33 6.27
C ALA A 109 -0.96 -9.31 5.53
N HIS A 110 -2.24 -9.01 5.52
CA HIS A 110 -3.22 -9.78 4.75
C HIS A 110 -3.11 -9.47 3.26
N THR A 111 -2.90 -8.19 2.91
CA THR A 111 -2.94 -7.74 1.53
C THR A 111 -1.88 -6.66 1.27
N LEU A 112 -1.28 -6.74 0.10
CA LEU A 112 -0.47 -5.69 -0.51
C LEU A 112 -1.18 -5.24 -1.79
N VAL A 113 -1.59 -3.98 -1.83
CA VAL A 113 -2.25 -3.40 -3.00
C VAL A 113 -1.22 -2.70 -3.87
N THR A 114 -1.15 -3.08 -5.13
CA THR A 114 -0.17 -2.54 -6.07
C THR A 114 -0.66 -2.64 -7.51
N ARG A 115 -0.18 -1.73 -8.37
CA ARG A 115 -0.30 -1.84 -9.83
C ARG A 115 1.01 -2.23 -10.48
N ASP A 116 2.09 -2.32 -9.70
CA ASP A 116 3.40 -2.61 -10.24
C ASP A 116 3.49 -4.08 -10.66
N LYS A 117 3.90 -4.32 -11.91
CA LYS A 117 3.98 -5.67 -12.46
C LYS A 117 5.02 -6.52 -11.75
N ALA A 118 6.12 -5.92 -11.30
CA ALA A 118 7.17 -6.66 -10.60
C ALA A 118 6.66 -7.22 -9.27
N LEU A 119 5.85 -6.45 -8.53
CA LEU A 119 5.22 -6.92 -7.31
C LEU A 119 4.11 -7.94 -7.60
N LEU A 120 3.29 -7.68 -8.62
CA LEU A 120 2.19 -8.60 -8.98
C LEU A 120 2.69 -9.98 -9.40
N ARG A 121 3.89 -10.06 -9.98
CA ARG A 121 4.52 -11.35 -10.32
C ARG A 121 4.84 -12.20 -9.09
N LEU A 122 4.92 -11.60 -7.91
CA LEU A 122 5.17 -12.31 -6.66
C LEU A 122 3.89 -12.85 -6.01
N ALA A 123 2.72 -12.54 -6.55
CA ALA A 123 1.43 -12.82 -5.92
C ALA A 123 1.24 -14.30 -5.54
N ARG A 124 1.61 -15.21 -6.45
CA ARG A 124 1.44 -16.65 -6.20
C ARG A 124 2.33 -17.13 -5.06
N LYS A 125 3.61 -16.77 -5.11
CA LYS A 125 4.57 -17.17 -4.06
C LYS A 125 4.23 -16.54 -2.72
N ALA A 126 3.79 -15.28 -2.72
CA ALA A 126 3.39 -14.57 -1.51
C ALA A 126 2.21 -15.28 -0.83
N LEU A 127 1.22 -15.68 -1.62
CA LEU A 127 0.06 -16.38 -1.09
C LEU A 127 0.44 -17.76 -0.55
N GLU A 128 1.22 -18.54 -1.32
CA GLU A 128 1.61 -19.90 -0.94
C GLU A 128 2.50 -19.94 0.29
N ARG A 129 3.46 -19.00 0.40
CA ARG A 129 4.46 -19.02 1.47
C ARG A 129 4.07 -18.24 2.71
N HIS A 130 3.29 -17.17 2.56
CA HIS A 130 3.01 -16.22 3.63
C HIS A 130 1.54 -15.93 3.86
N GLY A 131 0.65 -16.49 3.04
CA GLY A 131 -0.77 -16.14 3.12
C GLY A 131 -1.03 -14.68 2.74
N LEU A 132 -0.08 -14.03 2.09
CA LEU A 132 -0.18 -12.63 1.68
C LEU A 132 -0.80 -12.51 0.31
N ARG A 133 -1.86 -11.75 0.19
CA ARG A 133 -2.50 -11.46 -1.09
C ARG A 133 -1.89 -10.21 -1.70
N VAL A 134 -1.26 -10.36 -2.86
CA VAL A 134 -0.73 -9.24 -3.66
C VAL A 134 -1.69 -9.02 -4.81
N CYS A 135 -2.33 -7.86 -4.86
CA CYS A 135 -3.41 -7.64 -5.83
C CYS A 135 -3.52 -6.16 -6.24
N ARG A 136 -4.29 -5.94 -7.30
CA ARG A 136 -4.59 -4.60 -7.79
C ARG A 136 -5.65 -3.92 -6.93
N PRO A 137 -5.76 -2.57 -7.00
CA PRO A 137 -6.83 -1.85 -6.31
C PRO A 137 -8.23 -2.38 -6.59
N GLU A 138 -8.51 -2.77 -7.83
CA GLU A 138 -9.81 -3.30 -8.22
C GLU A 138 -10.17 -4.56 -7.43
N THR A 139 -9.20 -5.42 -7.20
CA THR A 139 -9.40 -6.68 -6.48
C THR A 139 -9.70 -6.44 -5.01
N TRP A 140 -8.92 -5.56 -4.37
CA TRP A 140 -9.19 -5.22 -2.96
C TRP A 140 -10.55 -4.52 -2.81
N SER A 141 -10.85 -3.57 -3.69
CA SER A 141 -12.13 -2.84 -3.64
C SER A 141 -13.32 -3.77 -3.80
N ALA A 142 -13.22 -4.78 -4.66
CA ALA A 142 -14.26 -5.78 -4.82
C ALA A 142 -14.50 -6.59 -3.54
N GLU A 143 -13.44 -6.84 -2.77
CA GLU A 143 -13.53 -7.53 -1.48
C GLU A 143 -14.25 -6.68 -0.42
N LEU A 144 -14.16 -5.36 -0.52
CA LEU A 144 -14.78 -4.43 0.42
C LEU A 144 -16.27 -4.21 0.17
N GLY A 145 -16.69 -4.45 -1.05
CA GLY A 145 -18.05 -4.20 -1.47
C GLY A 145 -19.02 -5.25 -1.07
#